data_266548c6f6b75b6dd9969ce9a03b24fc
#
_entry.id   266548c6f6b75b6dd9969ce9a03b24fc
#
_cell.length_a   1.000
_cell.length_b   1.000
_cell.length_c   1.000
_cell.angle_alpha   90.00
_cell.angle_beta   90.00
_cell.angle_gamma   90.00
#
_symmetry.space_group_name_H-M   'P 1'
#
loop_
_entity.id
_entity.type
_entity.pdbx_description
1 polymer ?
#
loop_
_entity_poly.entity_id
_entity_poly.type
_entity_poly.pdbx_seq_one_letter_code
_entity_poly.pdbx_strand_id
1 'polypeptide(L)'
;LYTPHSRFGILLMLVIDCLFFGPWGLIVWGIQMLWIPFWAAGVINGIGHWWGYRNGETKDHSRNIVPWDIVVGGECLHNNHHLDPANPRLSRRWFEFDAGWMWFKIFEFLKLARLR
;
A
#
# COMPACT_ATOMS: atom_id res chain seq x y z
N LEU A 1 0.44 17.60 2.34
CA LEU A 1 1.86 17.81 2.68
C LEU A 1 2.81 17.12 1.69
N TYR A 2 2.42 16.01 1.05
CA TYR A 2 3.31 15.24 0.18
C TYR A 2 3.26 15.62 -1.30
N THR A 3 2.17 16.19 -1.79
CA THR A 3 1.94 16.47 -3.20
C THR A 3 2.96 17.41 -3.88
N PRO A 4 3.45 18.50 -3.26
CA PRO A 4 4.41 19.37 -3.92
C PRO A 4 5.82 18.75 -4.02
N HIS A 5 6.15 17.75 -3.21
CA HIS A 5 7.47 17.12 -3.18
C HIS A 5 7.53 15.75 -3.86
N SER A 6 6.41 15.22 -4.37
CA SER A 6 6.36 13.88 -4.99
C SER A 6 7.29 13.79 -6.22
N ARG A 7 7.29 14.81 -7.08
CA ARG A 7 8.17 14.85 -8.25
C ARG A 7 9.65 14.89 -7.88
N PHE A 8 9.98 15.62 -6.82
CA PHE A 8 11.35 15.65 -6.29
C PHE A 8 11.75 14.29 -5.72
N GLY A 9 10.87 13.61 -4.99
CA GLY A 9 11.11 12.26 -4.49
C GLY A 9 11.38 11.24 -5.61
N ILE A 10 10.60 11.30 -6.69
CA ILE A 10 10.80 10.43 -7.87
C ILE A 10 12.18 10.66 -8.51
N LEU A 11 12.57 11.91 -8.69
CA LEU A 11 13.89 12.26 -9.24
C LEU A 11 15.01 11.88 -8.30
N LEU A 12 14.86 12.11 -7.01
CA LEU A 12 15.84 11.73 -6.00
C LEU A 12 16.06 10.21 -5.99
N MET A 13 15.00 9.43 -6.09
CA MET A 13 15.08 7.97 -6.17
C MET A 13 15.84 7.52 -7.42
N LEU A 14 15.58 8.13 -8.59
CA LEU A 14 16.34 7.87 -9.80
C LEU A 14 17.84 8.13 -9.61
N VAL A 15 18.19 9.26 -9.01
CA VAL A 15 19.60 9.61 -8.73
C VAL A 15 20.24 8.59 -7.79
N ILE A 16 19.56 8.22 -6.72
CA ILE A 16 20.03 7.22 -5.76
C ILE A 16 20.25 5.88 -6.45
N ASP A 17 19.29 5.40 -7.22
CA ASP A 17 19.39 4.13 -7.94
C ASP A 17 20.60 4.15 -8.93
N CYS A 18 20.77 5.23 -9.66
CA CYS A 18 21.93 5.38 -10.57
C CYS A 18 23.25 5.46 -9.84
N LEU A 19 23.31 6.06 -8.66
CA LEU A 19 24.53 6.11 -7.83
C LEU A 19 24.90 4.72 -7.31
N PHE A 20 23.93 3.90 -6.90
CA PHE A 20 24.19 2.56 -6.38
C PHE A 20 24.41 1.50 -7.46
N PHE A 21 23.70 1.59 -8.56
CA PHE A 21 23.66 0.55 -9.60
C PHE A 21 24.22 1.00 -10.95
N GLY A 22 24.76 2.22 -11.04
CA GLY A 22 25.24 2.79 -12.30
C GLY A 22 24.14 2.85 -13.36
N PRO A 23 24.41 2.53 -14.65
CA PRO A 23 23.39 2.54 -15.71
C PRO A 23 22.19 1.62 -15.44
N TRP A 24 22.37 0.55 -14.68
CA TRP A 24 21.28 -0.37 -14.28
C TRP A 24 20.27 0.28 -13.35
N GLY A 25 20.64 1.37 -12.68
CA GLY A 25 19.73 2.17 -11.85
C GLY A 25 18.50 2.67 -12.60
N LEU A 26 18.61 2.93 -13.92
CA LEU A 26 17.45 3.28 -14.77
C LEU A 26 16.43 2.16 -14.83
N ILE A 27 16.90 0.92 -14.93
CA ILE A 27 16.01 -0.26 -14.98
C ILE A 27 15.35 -0.47 -13.62
N VAL A 28 16.13 -0.40 -12.53
CA VAL A 28 15.63 -0.52 -11.17
C VAL A 28 14.54 0.53 -10.91
N TRP A 29 14.84 1.78 -11.20
CA TRP A 29 13.88 2.88 -11.07
C TRP A 29 12.63 2.68 -11.93
N GLY A 30 12.78 2.25 -13.18
CA GLY A 30 11.65 1.96 -14.07
C GLY A 30 10.72 0.87 -13.51
N ILE A 31 11.28 -0.21 -12.94
CA ILE A 31 10.52 -1.27 -12.29
C ILE A 31 9.79 -0.70 -11.06
N GLN A 32 10.45 0.09 -10.23
CA GLN A 32 9.82 0.74 -9.06
C GLN A 32 8.64 1.64 -9.48
N MET A 33 8.80 2.41 -10.58
CA MET A 33 7.74 3.28 -11.09
C MET A 33 6.53 2.52 -11.64
N LEU A 34 6.74 1.33 -12.20
CA LEU A 34 5.66 0.45 -12.68
C LEU A 34 4.99 -0.34 -11.56
N TRP A 35 5.71 -0.62 -10.48
CA TRP A 35 5.22 -1.44 -9.38
C TRP A 35 3.97 -0.89 -8.71
N ILE A 36 3.98 0.40 -8.39
CA ILE A 36 2.85 1.06 -7.71
C ILE A 36 1.58 1.06 -8.59
N PRO A 37 1.59 1.56 -9.86
CA PRO A 37 0.42 1.50 -10.72
C PRO A 37 -0.08 0.08 -10.98
N PHE A 38 0.83 -0.88 -11.14
CA PHE A 38 0.45 -2.29 -11.34
C PHE A 38 -0.35 -2.82 -10.15
N TRP A 39 0.15 -2.65 -8.94
CA TRP A 39 -0.54 -3.13 -7.74
C TRP A 39 -1.75 -2.27 -7.39
N ALA A 40 -1.62 -0.94 -7.32
CA ALA A 40 -2.70 -0.08 -6.88
C ALA A 40 -3.87 -0.05 -7.87
N ALA A 41 -3.62 0.15 -9.16
CA ALA A 41 -4.69 0.24 -10.16
C ALA A 41 -5.11 -1.14 -10.69
N GLY A 42 -4.14 -2.01 -11.02
CA GLY A 42 -4.44 -3.32 -11.62
C GLY A 42 -4.95 -4.33 -10.59
N VAL A 43 -4.18 -4.61 -9.56
CA VAL A 43 -4.51 -5.66 -8.59
C VAL A 43 -5.54 -5.15 -7.57
N ILE A 44 -5.24 -4.11 -6.83
CA ILE A 44 -6.09 -3.67 -5.73
C ILE A 44 -7.41 -3.11 -6.23
N ASN A 45 -7.40 -2.11 -7.10
CA ASN A 45 -8.64 -1.54 -7.63
C ASN A 45 -9.33 -2.43 -8.67
N GLY A 46 -8.59 -3.19 -9.49
CA GLY A 46 -9.19 -4.11 -10.45
C GLY A 46 -9.79 -5.35 -9.77
N ILE A 47 -8.94 -6.19 -9.19
CA ILE A 47 -9.37 -7.44 -8.55
C ILE A 47 -10.19 -7.17 -7.30
N GLY A 48 -9.82 -6.17 -6.48
CA GLY A 48 -10.48 -5.81 -5.23
C GLY A 48 -11.92 -5.33 -5.38
N HIS A 49 -12.41 -5.06 -6.59
CA HIS A 49 -13.83 -4.79 -6.86
C HIS A 49 -14.56 -5.97 -7.51
N TRP A 50 -13.84 -7.03 -7.87
CA TRP A 50 -14.42 -8.18 -8.56
C TRP A 50 -14.31 -9.49 -7.75
N TRP A 51 -13.17 -9.76 -7.12
CA TRP A 51 -12.87 -11.01 -6.44
C TRP A 51 -12.58 -10.81 -4.96
N GLY A 52 -13.05 -11.75 -4.12
CA GLY A 52 -12.74 -11.80 -2.70
C GLY A 52 -13.98 -11.84 -1.81
N TYR A 53 -13.77 -11.73 -0.52
CA TYR A 53 -14.80 -11.69 0.49
C TYR A 53 -15.11 -10.27 0.97
N ARG A 54 -16.21 -10.10 1.70
CA ARG A 54 -16.64 -8.80 2.24
C ARG A 54 -16.91 -8.91 3.73
N ASN A 55 -16.48 -7.92 4.48
CA ASN A 55 -16.84 -7.78 5.89
C ASN A 55 -18.04 -6.85 6.10
N GLY A 56 -18.37 -6.04 5.11
CA GLY A 56 -19.51 -5.15 5.14
C GLY A 56 -19.90 -4.66 3.74
N GLU A 57 -21.07 -4.03 3.66
CA GLU A 57 -21.59 -3.49 2.41
C GLU A 57 -20.98 -2.13 2.11
N THR A 58 -20.44 -1.97 0.89
CA THR A 58 -19.93 -0.72 0.33
C THR A 58 -20.65 -0.41 -0.96
N LYS A 59 -20.82 0.88 -1.29
CA LYS A 59 -21.52 1.32 -2.51
C LYS A 59 -20.78 0.92 -3.78
N ASP A 60 -19.47 0.78 -3.70
CA ASP A 60 -18.58 0.47 -4.81
C ASP A 60 -18.29 -1.03 -4.97
N HIS A 61 -18.95 -1.88 -4.19
CA HIS A 61 -18.79 -3.33 -4.21
C HIS A 61 -17.38 -3.84 -3.90
N SER A 62 -16.54 -3.04 -3.24
CA SER A 62 -15.18 -3.42 -2.84
C SER A 62 -15.15 -4.74 -2.04
N ARG A 63 -14.08 -5.51 -2.20
CA ARG A 63 -13.87 -6.84 -1.61
C ARG A 63 -12.47 -6.92 -1.01
N ASN A 64 -12.32 -7.71 0.01
CA ASN A 64 -11.01 -8.12 0.52
C ASN A 64 -10.50 -9.26 -0.37
N ILE A 65 -9.37 -9.04 -1.04
CA ILE A 65 -8.83 -10.00 -2.02
C ILE A 65 -8.38 -11.26 -1.31
N VAL A 66 -7.55 -11.09 -0.27
CA VAL A 66 -7.05 -12.16 0.61
C VAL A 66 -7.01 -11.66 2.05
N PRO A 67 -7.10 -12.54 3.05
CA PRO A 67 -7.12 -12.12 4.45
C PRO A 67 -5.73 -11.77 5.02
N TRP A 68 -4.66 -12.05 4.30
CA TRP A 68 -3.30 -11.67 4.70
C TRP A 68 -2.64 -10.88 3.58
N ASP A 69 -2.15 -9.71 3.91
CA ASP A 69 -1.46 -8.85 2.97
C ASP A 69 -0.06 -8.50 3.47
N ILE A 70 0.93 -9.12 2.84
CA ILE A 70 2.35 -8.91 3.13
C ILE A 70 3.00 -7.97 2.12
N VAL A 71 2.46 -7.93 0.89
CA VAL A 71 3.10 -7.30 -0.27
C VAL A 71 2.76 -5.82 -0.42
N VAL A 72 1.50 -5.44 -0.18
CA VAL A 72 1.01 -4.09 -0.44
C VAL A 72 0.47 -3.38 0.82
N GLY A 73 0.96 -3.79 1.99
CA GLY A 73 0.80 -3.02 3.22
C GLY A 73 -0.63 -2.96 3.79
N GLY A 74 -1.46 -3.98 3.54
CA GLY A 74 -2.84 -4.03 4.04
C GLY A 74 -3.90 -3.75 2.96
N GLU A 75 -3.52 -3.21 1.81
CA GLU A 75 -4.45 -2.79 0.74
C GLU A 75 -5.26 -3.94 0.13
N CYS A 76 -4.82 -5.22 0.27
CA CYS A 76 -5.63 -6.39 -0.09
C CYS A 76 -6.89 -6.52 0.77
N LEU A 77 -6.95 -5.88 1.93
CA LEU A 77 -8.15 -5.73 2.77
C LEU A 77 -9.02 -4.56 2.28
N HIS A 78 -9.26 -4.52 1.00
CA HIS A 78 -9.82 -3.38 0.27
C HIS A 78 -11.27 -3.03 0.66
N ASN A 79 -12.12 -4.02 0.93
CA ASN A 79 -13.45 -3.77 1.50
C ASN A 79 -13.36 -3.11 2.88
N ASN A 80 -12.44 -3.55 3.73
CA ASN A 80 -12.25 -2.95 5.05
C ASN A 80 -11.78 -1.50 4.96
N HIS A 81 -10.90 -1.20 4.00
CA HIS A 81 -10.46 0.17 3.70
C HIS A 81 -11.65 1.05 3.26
N HIS A 82 -12.47 0.58 2.32
CA HIS A 82 -13.63 1.32 1.84
C HIS A 82 -14.76 1.47 2.87
N LEU A 83 -14.86 0.58 3.85
CA LEU A 83 -15.80 0.72 4.96
C LEU A 83 -15.43 1.84 5.94
N ASP A 84 -14.14 2.11 6.10
CA ASP A 84 -13.62 3.14 7.02
C ASP A 84 -12.26 3.64 6.52
N PRO A 85 -12.26 4.54 5.52
CA PRO A 85 -11.03 5.02 4.89
C PRO A 85 -10.11 5.83 5.82
N ALA A 86 -10.64 6.33 6.93
CA ALA A 86 -9.86 7.09 7.91
C ALA A 86 -9.10 6.22 8.90
N ASN A 87 -9.43 4.93 8.97
CA ASN A 87 -8.82 4.01 9.92
C ASN A 87 -7.51 3.45 9.35
N PRO A 88 -6.37 3.70 9.99
CA PRO A 88 -5.10 3.18 9.52
C PRO A 88 -4.96 1.66 9.72
N ARG A 89 -5.80 1.04 10.54
CA ARG A 89 -5.87 -0.40 10.70
C ARG A 89 -6.91 -0.97 9.76
N LEU A 90 -6.48 -1.75 8.78
CA LEU A 90 -7.36 -2.37 7.80
C LEU A 90 -7.88 -3.74 8.23
N SER A 91 -7.16 -4.48 9.10
CA SER A 91 -7.66 -5.75 9.65
C SER A 91 -8.83 -5.54 10.61
N ARG A 92 -9.96 -6.26 10.37
CA ARG A 92 -11.19 -6.21 11.19
C ARG A 92 -11.55 -7.55 11.81
N ARG A 93 -11.11 -8.65 11.22
CA ARG A 93 -11.34 -10.01 11.70
C ARG A 93 -10.07 -10.59 12.29
N TRP A 94 -10.19 -11.56 13.20
CA TRP A 94 -9.06 -12.19 13.89
C TRP A 94 -8.10 -12.95 12.94
N PHE A 95 -8.60 -13.38 11.78
CA PHE A 95 -7.83 -14.10 10.77
C PHE A 95 -7.18 -13.18 9.72
N GLU A 96 -7.44 -11.88 9.79
CA GLU A 96 -6.89 -10.90 8.87
C GLU A 96 -5.55 -10.39 9.39
N PHE A 97 -4.55 -10.42 8.53
CA PHE A 97 -3.22 -9.87 8.80
C PHE A 97 -2.98 -8.63 7.97
N ASP A 98 -2.65 -7.53 8.63
CA ASP A 98 -2.40 -6.22 8.06
C ASP A 98 -0.93 -5.86 8.31
N ALA A 99 -0.10 -6.04 7.29
CA ALA A 99 1.33 -5.75 7.39
C ALA A 99 1.60 -4.25 7.58
N GLY A 100 0.80 -3.37 6.97
CA GLY A 100 0.91 -1.93 7.15
C GLY A 100 0.70 -1.52 8.60
N TRP A 101 -0.36 -2.04 9.22
CA TRP A 101 -0.62 -1.81 10.63
C TRP A 101 0.46 -2.40 11.54
N MET A 102 0.96 -3.58 11.22
CA MET A 102 2.08 -4.19 11.97
C MET A 102 3.31 -3.28 11.95
N TRP A 103 3.72 -2.79 10.77
CA TRP A 103 4.86 -1.88 10.64
C TRP A 103 4.61 -0.56 11.36
N PHE A 104 3.39 -0.03 11.26
CA PHE A 104 3.02 1.17 12.01
C PHE A 104 3.21 0.99 13.52
N LYS A 105 2.78 -0.16 14.08
CA LYS A 105 2.96 -0.47 15.51
C LYS A 105 4.43 -0.63 15.90
N ILE A 106 5.27 -1.18 15.02
CA ILE A 106 6.72 -1.24 15.24
C ILE A 106 7.31 0.18 15.29
N PHE A 107 6.94 1.04 14.33
CA PHE A 107 7.42 2.43 14.33
C PHE A 107 6.89 3.24 15.53
N GLU A 108 5.67 2.99 15.96
CA GLU A 108 5.12 3.60 17.17
C GLU A 108 5.91 3.17 18.42
N PHE A 109 6.22 1.88 18.55
CA PHE A 109 7.07 1.35 19.63
C PHE A 109 8.46 1.98 19.63
N LEU A 110 9.06 2.16 18.45
CA LEU A 110 10.36 2.83 18.28
C LEU A 110 10.26 4.37 18.40
N LYS A 111 9.08 4.93 18.69
CA LYS A 111 8.81 6.38 18.75
C LYS A 111 9.09 7.15 17.46
N LEU A 112 9.09 6.45 16.32
CA LEU A 112 9.28 7.02 14.99
C LEU A 112 7.96 7.46 14.33
N ALA A 113 6.82 6.95 14.81
CA ALA A 113 5.49 7.32 14.36
C ALA A 113 4.54 7.50 15.54
N ARG A 114 3.44 8.26 15.34
CA ARG A 114 2.38 8.44 16.33
C ARG A 114 1.04 8.69 15.62
N LEU A 115 0.00 7.98 16.05
CA LEU A 115 -1.37 8.35 15.68
C LEU A 115 -1.74 9.68 16.35
N ARG A 116 -2.36 10.55 15.56
CA ARG A 116 -2.97 11.80 16.06
C ARG A 116 -4.47 11.67 16.12
#